data_002bb98805e8e5e3d189f1cdc273e465
#
_entry.id   002bb98805e8e5e3d189f1cdc273e465
#
_cell.length_a   1.000
_cell.length_b   1.000
_cell.length_c   1.000
_cell.angle_alpha   90.00
_cell.angle_beta   90.00
_cell.angle_gamma   90.00
#
_symmetry.space_group_name_H-M   'P 1'
#
loop_
_entity.id
_entity.type
_entity.pdbx_description
1 polymer ?
#
loop_
_entity_poly.entity_id
_entity_poly.type
_entity_poly.pdbx_seq_one_letter_code
_entity_poly.pdbx_strand_id
1 'polypeptide(L)'
;PVLTNFCLEEYLNIGYMEGISDVFNSIRGFNMSVQVAVQSLSQWKEKYPGTEWENQLGSFDMTLYMGCNDMTSAEYFAKKCGKVTISVTNNQFPLAPLFSPVYSTTRPYSQTRSNTQRDLIQPDEFLRLDKFKCIVMFNHYKPAELYKIMLEELPANVVKRVLKNSTPDTRKLINQFLKY
;
A
#
# COMPACT_ATOMS: atom_id res chain seq x y z
N PRO A 1 19.23 11.50 -25.25
CA PRO A 1 18.01 10.69 -25.18
C PRO A 1 16.93 11.43 -24.38
N VAL A 2 15.73 11.43 -24.89
CA VAL A 2 14.57 12.07 -24.22
C VAL A 2 14.06 11.11 -23.15
N LEU A 3 13.82 11.62 -21.93
CA LEU A 3 13.17 10.85 -20.89
C LEU A 3 11.72 10.58 -21.32
N THR A 4 11.35 9.31 -21.40
CA THR A 4 10.01 8.89 -21.80
C THR A 4 9.35 8.16 -20.63
N ASN A 5 8.15 8.57 -20.25
CA ASN A 5 7.37 7.93 -19.20
C ASN A 5 6.11 7.31 -19.82
N PHE A 6 5.94 6.00 -19.64
CA PHE A 6 4.73 5.27 -20.01
C PHE A 6 3.81 5.21 -18.81
N CYS A 7 2.58 5.67 -18.97
CA CYS A 7 1.52 5.54 -17.98
C CYS A 7 0.49 4.55 -18.52
N LEU A 8 0.42 3.37 -17.92
CA LEU A 8 -0.48 2.28 -18.30
C LEU A 8 -1.62 2.23 -17.27
N GLU A 9 -2.66 3.00 -17.53
CA GLU A 9 -3.89 2.91 -16.76
C GLU A 9 -4.61 1.62 -17.12
N GLU A 10 -5.18 0.95 -16.13
CA GLU A 10 -5.84 -0.35 -16.30
C GLU A 10 -4.95 -1.37 -17.04
N TYR A 11 -3.69 -1.46 -16.64
CA TYR A 11 -2.66 -2.29 -17.28
C TYR A 11 -3.14 -3.70 -17.65
N LEU A 12 -3.94 -4.32 -16.81
CA LEU A 12 -4.41 -5.69 -17.03
C LEU A 12 -5.45 -5.82 -18.16
N ASN A 13 -6.08 -4.72 -18.58
CA ASN A 13 -7.04 -4.72 -19.68
C ASN A 13 -6.37 -4.77 -21.06
N ILE A 14 -5.07 -4.45 -21.14
CA ILE A 14 -4.30 -4.55 -22.39
C ILE A 14 -4.20 -6.00 -22.88
N GLY A 15 -4.29 -6.97 -21.99
CA GLY A 15 -4.15 -8.38 -22.30
C GLY A 15 -2.85 -8.97 -21.76
N TYR A 16 -2.65 -10.28 -21.99
CA TYR A 16 -1.39 -10.94 -21.68
C TYR A 16 -0.32 -10.52 -22.70
N MET A 17 0.83 -10.10 -22.22
CA MET A 17 1.99 -9.75 -23.03
C MET A 17 3.18 -10.61 -22.61
N GLU A 18 3.56 -11.53 -23.49
CA GLU A 18 4.74 -12.38 -23.30
C GLU A 18 6.01 -11.52 -23.19
N GLY A 19 6.87 -11.85 -22.23
CA GLY A 19 8.16 -11.15 -22.04
C GLY A 19 8.09 -9.74 -21.46
N ILE A 20 6.92 -9.25 -21.04
CA ILE A 20 6.79 -7.89 -20.49
C ILE A 20 7.61 -7.68 -19.21
N SER A 21 7.86 -8.74 -18.44
CA SER A 21 8.73 -8.72 -17.26
C SER A 21 10.16 -8.30 -17.60
N ASP A 22 10.68 -8.78 -18.74
CA ASP A 22 12.03 -8.44 -19.22
C ASP A 22 12.09 -6.99 -19.69
N VAL A 23 10.99 -6.49 -20.29
CA VAL A 23 10.86 -5.09 -20.66
C VAL A 23 10.90 -4.20 -19.41
N PHE A 24 10.14 -4.51 -18.37
CA PHE A 24 10.15 -3.74 -17.12
C PHE A 24 11.51 -3.71 -16.45
N ASN A 25 12.28 -4.82 -16.51
CA ASN A 25 13.62 -4.90 -15.96
C ASN A 25 14.65 -4.09 -16.75
N SER A 26 14.50 -4.00 -18.07
CA SER A 26 15.50 -3.39 -18.97
C SER A 26 15.20 -1.92 -19.31
N ILE A 27 13.98 -1.45 -19.12
CA ILE A 27 13.47 -0.14 -19.58
C ILE A 27 14.29 1.04 -19.04
N ARG A 28 14.85 0.90 -17.84
CA ARG A 28 15.73 1.91 -17.21
C ARG A 28 16.97 2.20 -18.07
N GLY A 29 17.55 1.19 -18.72
CA GLY A 29 18.73 1.34 -19.58
C GLY A 29 18.47 2.20 -20.81
N PHE A 30 17.22 2.36 -21.22
CA PHE A 30 16.78 3.17 -22.35
C PHE A 30 16.31 4.57 -21.97
N ASN A 31 16.55 5.03 -20.74
CA ASN A 31 16.07 6.30 -20.22
C ASN A 31 14.55 6.42 -20.28
N MET A 32 13.89 5.30 -20.01
CA MET A 32 12.43 5.18 -19.98
C MET A 32 11.98 4.80 -18.59
N SER A 33 10.77 5.19 -18.22
CA SER A 33 10.08 4.77 -17.00
C SER A 33 8.67 4.30 -17.31
N VAL A 34 8.13 3.43 -16.48
CA VAL A 34 6.78 2.94 -16.62
C VAL A 34 6.02 3.05 -15.31
N GLN A 35 4.79 3.49 -15.39
CA GLN A 35 3.82 3.49 -14.29
C GLN A 35 2.66 2.60 -14.70
N VAL A 36 2.27 1.69 -13.83
CA VAL A 36 1.11 0.83 -14.05
C VAL A 36 0.08 1.06 -12.96
N ALA A 37 -1.19 1.13 -13.33
CA ALA A 37 -2.30 1.14 -12.41
C ALA A 37 -3.09 -0.16 -12.56
N VAL A 38 -3.38 -0.80 -11.44
CA VAL A 38 -4.16 -2.04 -11.37
C VAL A 38 -5.19 -1.95 -10.24
N GLN A 39 -6.30 -2.65 -10.41
CA GLN A 39 -7.37 -2.64 -9.40
C GLN A 39 -7.10 -3.63 -8.26
N SER A 40 -6.51 -4.79 -8.55
CA SER A 40 -6.17 -5.80 -7.55
C SER A 40 -5.01 -6.69 -7.98
N LEU A 41 -4.30 -7.26 -7.00
CA LEU A 41 -3.29 -8.28 -7.28
C LEU A 41 -3.91 -9.63 -7.69
N SER A 42 -5.12 -9.93 -7.28
CA SER A 42 -5.81 -11.14 -7.72
C SER A 42 -5.98 -11.17 -9.23
N GLN A 43 -6.41 -10.05 -9.84
CA GLN A 43 -6.50 -9.94 -11.29
C GLN A 43 -5.12 -10.02 -11.97
N TRP A 44 -4.09 -9.43 -11.34
CA TRP A 44 -2.73 -9.52 -11.87
C TRP A 44 -2.23 -10.97 -11.88
N LYS A 45 -2.42 -11.68 -10.77
CA LYS A 45 -2.05 -13.09 -10.61
C LYS A 45 -2.81 -14.02 -11.56
N GLU A 46 -4.08 -13.73 -11.84
CA GLU A 46 -4.88 -14.45 -12.83
C GLU A 46 -4.34 -14.25 -14.25
N LYS A 47 -3.98 -13.00 -14.60
CA LYS A 47 -3.47 -12.65 -15.92
C LYS A 47 -2.06 -13.16 -16.19
N TYR A 48 -1.20 -13.13 -15.17
CA TYR A 48 0.19 -13.58 -15.22
C TYR A 48 0.41 -14.65 -14.14
N PRO A 49 0.12 -15.93 -14.46
CA PRO A 49 0.14 -17.00 -13.47
C PRO A 49 1.57 -17.37 -13.03
N GLY A 50 1.65 -18.14 -11.96
CA GLY A 50 2.93 -18.57 -11.38
C GLY A 50 3.66 -17.43 -10.67
N THR A 51 4.91 -17.21 -11.02
CA THR A 51 5.78 -16.18 -10.44
C THR A 51 5.90 -14.92 -11.31
N GLU A 52 5.27 -14.89 -12.47
CA GLU A 52 5.41 -13.76 -13.41
C GLU A 52 4.90 -12.44 -12.83
N TRP A 53 3.75 -12.44 -12.17
CA TRP A 53 3.21 -11.25 -11.53
C TRP A 53 4.11 -10.70 -10.42
N GLU A 54 4.76 -11.59 -9.65
CA GLU A 54 5.72 -11.19 -8.60
C GLU A 54 6.98 -10.59 -9.21
N ASN A 55 7.49 -11.17 -10.29
CA ASN A 55 8.64 -10.65 -11.02
C ASN A 55 8.36 -9.25 -11.58
N GLN A 56 7.18 -9.05 -12.17
CA GLN A 56 6.75 -7.74 -12.64
C GLN A 56 6.67 -6.73 -11.49
N LEU A 57 6.00 -7.10 -10.39
CA LEU A 57 5.85 -6.24 -9.23
C LEU A 57 7.18 -5.93 -8.55
N GLY A 58 8.12 -6.88 -8.57
CA GLY A 58 9.48 -6.73 -8.06
C GLY A 58 10.34 -5.75 -8.88
N SER A 59 9.99 -5.51 -10.15
CA SER A 59 10.72 -4.58 -11.03
C SER A 59 10.42 -3.11 -10.72
N PHE A 60 9.36 -2.81 -9.95
CA PHE A 60 9.00 -1.45 -9.59
C PHE A 60 9.72 -0.98 -8.32
N ASP A 61 10.36 0.18 -8.40
CA ASP A 61 11.04 0.81 -7.26
C ASP A 61 10.06 1.37 -6.24
N MET A 62 8.88 1.78 -6.69
CA MET A 62 7.83 2.38 -5.86
C MET A 62 6.50 1.68 -6.09
N THR A 63 5.81 1.41 -4.99
CA THR A 63 4.43 0.93 -5.00
C THR A 63 3.57 1.88 -4.19
N LEU A 64 2.47 2.33 -4.79
CA LEU A 64 1.48 3.19 -4.16
C LEU A 64 0.19 2.40 -3.97
N TYR A 65 -0.18 2.15 -2.71
CA TYR A 65 -1.44 1.50 -2.35
C TYR A 65 -2.48 2.56 -2.00
N MET A 66 -3.54 2.61 -2.76
CA MET A 66 -4.61 3.61 -2.60
C MET A 66 -5.91 3.05 -2.02
N GLY A 67 -5.91 1.78 -1.64
CA GLY A 67 -7.08 1.02 -1.18
C GLY A 67 -7.55 0.04 -2.24
N CYS A 68 -7.97 -1.14 -1.81
CA CYS A 68 -8.68 -2.12 -2.63
C CYS A 68 -9.53 -3.01 -1.71
N ASN A 69 -10.48 -3.74 -2.30
CA ASN A 69 -11.35 -4.68 -1.58
C ASN A 69 -10.89 -6.14 -1.76
N ASP A 70 -9.64 -6.34 -2.16
CA ASP A 70 -9.08 -7.66 -2.45
C ASP A 70 -8.19 -8.13 -1.30
N MET A 71 -8.54 -9.25 -0.67
CA MET A 71 -7.80 -9.84 0.44
C MET A 71 -6.38 -10.24 0.05
N THR A 72 -6.19 -10.76 -1.15
CA THR A 72 -4.86 -11.15 -1.66
C THR A 72 -3.92 -9.95 -1.71
N SER A 73 -4.43 -8.79 -2.17
CA SER A 73 -3.68 -7.54 -2.17
C SER A 73 -3.35 -7.08 -0.74
N ALA A 74 -4.34 -7.10 0.16
CA ALA A 74 -4.16 -6.67 1.54
C ALA A 74 -3.10 -7.52 2.26
N GLU A 75 -3.17 -8.85 2.15
CA GLU A 75 -2.18 -9.77 2.74
C GLU A 75 -0.78 -9.58 2.16
N TYR A 76 -0.67 -9.42 0.85
CA TYR A 76 0.62 -9.18 0.20
C TYR A 76 1.28 -7.90 0.70
N PHE A 77 0.54 -6.80 0.73
CA PHE A 77 1.06 -5.51 1.16
C PHE A 77 1.32 -5.44 2.66
N ALA A 78 0.52 -6.11 3.49
CA ALA A 78 0.80 -6.27 4.92
C ALA A 78 2.15 -6.97 5.16
N LYS A 79 2.40 -8.08 4.46
CA LYS A 79 3.70 -8.78 4.52
C LYS A 79 4.85 -7.92 4.00
N LYS A 80 4.63 -7.17 2.91
CA LYS A 80 5.64 -6.27 2.31
C LYS A 80 6.01 -5.11 3.24
N CYS A 81 5.08 -4.61 4.05
CA CYS A 81 5.35 -3.58 5.06
C CYS A 81 6.21 -4.08 6.23
N GLY A 82 6.29 -5.40 6.43
CA GLY A 82 7.11 -6.01 7.47
C GLY A 82 6.43 -6.04 8.83
N LYS A 83 7.21 -6.39 9.86
CA LYS A 83 6.72 -6.62 11.23
C LYS A 83 7.32 -5.65 12.22
N VAL A 84 6.57 -5.37 13.27
CA VAL A 84 7.00 -4.58 14.42
C VAL A 84 6.95 -5.45 15.67
N THR A 85 7.92 -5.27 16.56
CA THR A 85 7.91 -5.92 17.87
C THR A 85 7.15 -5.05 18.86
N ILE A 86 6.10 -5.61 19.45
CA ILE A 86 5.31 -4.97 20.49
C ILE A 86 5.58 -5.65 21.84
N SER A 87 5.64 -4.86 22.91
CA SER A 87 5.74 -5.38 24.26
C SER A 87 4.34 -5.55 24.84
N VAL A 88 4.00 -6.79 25.17
CA VAL A 88 2.72 -7.15 25.78
C VAL A 88 2.94 -7.40 27.26
N THR A 89 2.16 -6.70 28.09
CA THR A 89 2.19 -6.89 29.54
C THR A 89 0.92 -7.63 29.95
N ASN A 90 1.10 -8.85 30.46
CA ASN A 90 0.03 -9.66 31.01
C ASN A 90 0.05 -9.57 32.53
N ASN A 91 -1.04 -9.09 33.10
CA ASN A 91 -1.25 -9.03 34.56
C ASN A 91 -2.12 -10.21 34.96
N GLN A 92 -1.62 -11.05 35.84
CA GLN A 92 -2.38 -12.14 36.46
C GLN A 92 -2.89 -11.67 37.81
N PHE A 93 -4.21 -11.62 37.96
CA PHE A 93 -4.89 -11.32 39.21
C PHE A 93 -5.41 -12.63 39.84
N PRO A 94 -5.37 -12.80 41.15
CA PRO A 94 -5.98 -13.95 41.82
C PRO A 94 -7.52 -13.90 41.63
N LEU A 95 -8.09 -15.04 41.24
CA LEU A 95 -9.52 -15.20 40.97
C LEU A 95 -10.41 -15.22 42.22
N ALA A 96 -9.79 -15.40 43.41
CA ALA A 96 -10.57 -15.52 44.65
C ALA A 96 -10.90 -14.15 45.24
N PRO A 97 -12.06 -14.00 45.91
CA PRO A 97 -12.50 -12.76 46.55
C PRO A 97 -11.50 -12.21 47.56
N LEU A 98 -11.45 -10.87 47.67
CA LEU A 98 -10.52 -10.15 48.56
C LEU A 98 -10.55 -10.60 50.01
N PHE A 99 -11.68 -11.08 50.48
CA PHE A 99 -11.93 -11.48 51.89
C PHE A 99 -12.04 -12.99 52.08
N SER A 100 -11.54 -13.80 51.15
CA SER A 100 -11.52 -15.26 51.33
C SER A 100 -10.47 -15.67 52.40
N PRO A 101 -10.83 -16.48 53.38
CA PRO A 101 -9.89 -16.96 54.44
C PRO A 101 -8.78 -17.85 53.88
N VAL A 102 -8.84 -18.25 52.62
CA VAL A 102 -7.80 -19.07 51.95
C VAL A 102 -6.61 -18.25 51.49
N TYR A 103 -6.66 -16.91 51.56
CA TYR A 103 -5.49 -16.10 51.26
C TYR A 103 -4.49 -16.07 52.38
N SER A 104 -3.38 -16.75 52.18
CA SER A 104 -2.17 -16.44 52.91
C SER A 104 -1.72 -15.01 52.56
N THR A 105 -0.97 -14.37 53.46
CA THR A 105 -0.50 -12.99 53.42
C THR A 105 0.22 -12.57 52.12
N THR A 106 0.58 -13.51 51.25
CA THR A 106 1.28 -13.27 49.96
C THR A 106 0.33 -13.56 48.81
N ARG A 107 -0.26 -12.52 48.24
CA ARG A 107 -1.04 -12.65 47.00
C ARG A 107 -0.09 -12.89 45.83
N PRO A 108 -0.29 -13.94 45.04
CA PRO A 108 0.48 -14.14 43.82
C PRO A 108 0.02 -13.15 42.75
N TYR A 109 0.51 -11.92 42.82
CA TYR A 109 0.42 -10.98 41.73
C TYR A 109 1.62 -11.26 40.81
N SER A 110 1.34 -11.65 39.59
CA SER A 110 2.37 -11.84 38.58
C SER A 110 2.15 -10.93 37.41
N GLN A 111 3.18 -10.21 37.02
CA GLN A 111 3.22 -9.41 35.81
C GLN A 111 4.28 -10.01 34.88
N THR A 112 3.83 -10.53 33.77
CA THR A 112 4.71 -11.05 32.73
C THR A 112 4.78 -10.06 31.55
N ARG A 113 5.99 -9.66 31.20
CA ARG A 113 6.26 -8.88 30.00
C ARG A 113 6.80 -9.80 28.91
N SER A 114 6.14 -9.87 27.78
CA SER A 114 6.60 -10.62 26.61
C SER A 114 6.68 -9.71 25.40
N ASN A 115 7.64 -9.99 24.53
CA ASN A 115 7.75 -9.32 23.25
C ASN A 115 7.10 -10.20 22.19
N THR A 116 6.12 -9.67 21.47
CA THR A 116 5.41 -10.37 20.40
C THR A 116 5.60 -9.61 19.10
N GLN A 117 5.76 -10.32 17.99
CA GLN A 117 5.80 -9.71 16.65
C GLN A 117 4.37 -9.55 16.11
N ARG A 118 4.10 -8.40 15.57
CA ARG A 118 2.86 -8.07 14.84
C ARG A 118 3.22 -7.50 13.48
N ASP A 119 2.40 -7.72 12.45
CA ASP A 119 2.54 -7.00 11.19
C ASP A 119 2.40 -5.49 11.46
N LEU A 120 3.24 -4.68 10.79
CA LEU A 120 3.25 -3.22 10.96
C LEU A 120 1.88 -2.63 10.66
N ILE A 121 1.23 -3.13 9.61
CA ILE A 121 -0.15 -2.82 9.22
C ILE A 121 -0.82 -4.17 8.96
N GLN A 122 -1.95 -4.42 9.60
CA GLN A 122 -2.69 -5.67 9.44
C GLN A 122 -3.45 -5.68 8.09
N PRO A 123 -3.75 -6.86 7.51
CA PRO A 123 -4.53 -6.94 6.27
C PRO A 123 -5.91 -6.26 6.36
N ASP A 124 -6.58 -6.34 7.52
CA ASP A 124 -7.85 -5.68 7.75
C ASP A 124 -7.74 -4.15 7.81
N GLU A 125 -6.62 -3.63 8.30
CA GLU A 125 -6.31 -2.19 8.27
C GLU A 125 -6.11 -1.70 6.83
N PHE A 126 -5.48 -2.53 5.97
CA PHE A 126 -5.37 -2.24 4.53
C PHE A 126 -6.74 -2.17 3.84
N LEU A 127 -7.65 -3.10 4.14
CA LEU A 127 -9.00 -3.11 3.57
C LEU A 127 -9.86 -1.92 4.03
N ARG A 128 -9.58 -1.41 5.24
CA ARG A 128 -10.29 -0.27 5.84
C ARG A 128 -9.54 1.04 5.73
N LEU A 129 -8.52 1.12 4.86
CA LEU A 129 -7.75 2.34 4.68
C LEU A 129 -8.69 3.51 4.33
N ASP A 130 -8.50 4.63 5.02
CA ASP A 130 -9.27 5.85 4.75
C ASP A 130 -9.12 6.26 3.28
N LYS A 131 -10.24 6.66 2.66
CA LYS A 131 -10.28 7.09 1.25
C LYS A 131 -9.34 8.25 0.92
N PHE A 132 -8.99 9.07 1.92
CA PHE A 132 -8.05 10.19 1.76
C PHE A 132 -6.59 9.81 2.02
N LYS A 133 -6.33 8.57 2.42
CA LYS A 133 -4.97 8.09 2.72
C LYS A 133 -4.47 7.12 1.68
N CYS A 134 -3.16 7.04 1.55
CA CYS A 134 -2.45 6.05 0.74
C CYS A 134 -1.20 5.59 1.48
N ILE A 135 -0.72 4.40 1.13
CA ILE A 135 0.52 3.85 1.68
C ILE A 135 1.52 3.77 0.54
N VAL A 136 2.66 4.41 0.74
CA VAL A 136 3.76 4.42 -0.22
C VAL A 136 4.86 3.50 0.27
N MET A 137 5.30 2.62 -0.59
CA MET A 137 6.39 1.68 -0.34
C MET A 137 7.48 1.90 -1.38
N PHE A 138 8.66 2.30 -0.92
CA PHE A 138 9.87 2.37 -1.73
C PHE A 138 10.78 1.20 -1.39
N ASN A 139 11.51 0.69 -2.37
CA ASN A 139 12.57 -0.26 -2.12
C ASN A 139 13.61 0.37 -1.18
N HIS A 140 14.07 -0.39 -0.19
CA HIS A 140 15.06 0.01 0.82
C HIS A 140 14.59 1.06 1.86
N TYR A 141 13.33 1.50 1.82
CA TYR A 141 12.79 2.45 2.79
C TYR A 141 11.62 1.84 3.56
N LYS A 142 11.35 2.40 4.73
CA LYS A 142 10.16 2.04 5.51
C LYS A 142 8.91 2.54 4.79
N PRO A 143 7.79 1.80 4.84
CA PRO A 143 6.53 2.28 4.28
C PRO A 143 6.09 3.57 4.98
N ALA A 144 5.44 4.45 4.23
CA ALA A 144 4.92 5.70 4.74
C ALA A 144 3.42 5.84 4.42
N GLU A 145 2.64 6.23 5.43
CA GLU A 145 1.26 6.65 5.24
C GLU A 145 1.24 8.13 4.85
N LEU A 146 0.56 8.46 3.76
CA LEU A 146 0.43 9.81 3.23
C LEU A 146 -1.03 10.15 2.96
N TYR A 147 -1.36 11.44 2.92
CA TYR A 147 -2.64 11.92 2.46
C TYR A 147 -2.64 12.06 0.93
N LYS A 148 -3.75 11.63 0.32
CA LYS A 148 -4.01 11.87 -1.10
C LYS A 148 -4.30 13.35 -1.30
N ILE A 149 -3.64 13.96 -2.26
CA ILE A 149 -3.94 15.34 -2.67
C ILE A 149 -5.06 15.27 -3.69
N MET A 150 -6.19 15.89 -3.39
CA MET A 150 -7.29 16.02 -4.33
C MET A 150 -7.00 17.11 -5.35
N LEU A 151 -7.59 16.99 -6.54
CA LEU A 151 -7.35 17.96 -7.63
C LEU A 151 -7.73 19.38 -7.22
N GLU A 152 -8.79 19.51 -6.42
CA GLU A 152 -9.30 20.78 -5.89
C GLU A 152 -8.34 21.47 -4.91
N GLU A 153 -7.49 20.69 -4.25
CA GLU A 153 -6.53 21.18 -3.25
C GLU A 153 -5.20 21.61 -3.88
N LEU A 154 -5.03 21.35 -5.18
CA LEU A 154 -3.78 21.71 -5.87
C LEU A 154 -3.64 23.25 -5.99
N PRO A 155 -2.45 23.79 -5.72
CA PRO A 155 -2.19 25.21 -5.93
C PRO A 155 -2.50 25.63 -7.37
N ALA A 156 -3.10 26.81 -7.54
CA ALA A 156 -3.56 27.31 -8.85
C ALA A 156 -2.46 27.36 -9.94
N ASN A 157 -1.20 27.56 -9.53
CA ASN A 157 -0.04 27.53 -10.43
C ASN A 157 0.24 26.11 -10.98
N VAL A 158 0.02 25.07 -10.16
CA VAL A 158 0.19 23.67 -10.55
C VAL A 158 -0.94 23.28 -11.49
N VAL A 159 -2.18 23.63 -11.15
CA VAL A 159 -3.36 23.40 -12.00
C VAL A 159 -3.17 24.06 -13.36
N LYS A 160 -2.73 25.31 -13.41
CA LYS A 160 -2.43 26.02 -14.68
C LYS A 160 -1.36 25.32 -15.51
N ARG A 161 -0.31 24.78 -14.86
CA ARG A 161 0.76 24.02 -15.55
C ARG A 161 0.22 22.73 -16.14
N VAL A 162 -0.58 21.97 -15.38
CA VAL A 162 -1.22 20.73 -15.83
C VAL A 162 -2.15 21.02 -17.02
N LEU A 163 -3.02 22.02 -16.89
CA LEU A 163 -3.94 22.43 -17.96
C LEU A 163 -3.21 22.88 -19.23
N LYS A 164 -2.08 23.58 -19.11
CA LYS A 164 -1.28 24.00 -20.27
C LYS A 164 -0.73 22.82 -21.07
N ASN A 165 -0.34 21.75 -20.37
CA ASN A 165 0.30 20.57 -20.97
C ASN A 165 -0.69 19.44 -21.30
N SER A 166 -1.97 19.63 -21.00
CA SER A 166 -3.02 18.61 -21.20
C SER A 166 -3.66 18.72 -22.60
N THR A 167 -4.19 17.60 -23.09
CA THR A 167 -4.99 17.57 -24.31
C THR A 167 -6.32 18.33 -24.12
N PRO A 168 -6.99 18.77 -25.19
CA PRO A 168 -8.27 19.47 -25.09
C PRO A 168 -9.36 18.70 -24.32
N ASP A 169 -9.39 17.37 -24.45
CA ASP A 169 -10.37 16.52 -23.77
C ASP A 169 -10.08 16.39 -22.28
N THR A 170 -8.80 16.21 -21.92
CA THR A 170 -8.38 16.20 -20.53
C THR A 170 -8.64 17.54 -19.84
N ARG A 171 -8.48 18.68 -20.55
CA ARG A 171 -8.83 20.02 -20.04
C ARG A 171 -10.32 20.15 -19.71
N LYS A 172 -11.20 19.60 -20.54
CA LYS A 172 -12.65 19.60 -20.27
C LYS A 172 -12.97 18.84 -18.98
N LEU A 173 -12.39 17.65 -18.81
CA LEU A 173 -12.56 16.85 -17.60
C LEU A 173 -12.07 17.59 -16.37
N ILE A 174 -10.84 18.10 -16.36
CA ILE A 174 -10.26 18.85 -15.23
C ILE A 174 -11.14 20.07 -14.88
N ASN A 175 -11.61 20.82 -15.90
CA ASN A 175 -12.49 21.98 -15.68
C ASN A 175 -13.88 21.60 -15.16
N GLN A 176 -14.38 20.39 -15.42
CA GLN A 176 -15.61 19.88 -14.81
C GLN A 176 -15.40 19.59 -13.31
N PHE A 177 -14.28 18.96 -12.94
CA PHE A 177 -13.97 18.67 -11.53
C PHE A 177 -13.70 19.93 -10.70
N LEU A 178 -13.12 20.98 -11.28
CA LEU A 178 -12.82 22.23 -10.57
C LEU A 178 -14.04 23.17 -10.39
N LYS A 179 -15.22 22.81 -10.93
CA LYS A 179 -16.46 23.60 -10.80
C LYS A 179 -17.33 23.19 -9.59
N TYR A 180 -16.97 22.14 -8.89
CA TYR A 180 -17.61 21.66 -7.66
C TYR A 180 -16.73 21.95 -6.47
#